data_1f87db9493dde0e1cf1da05cf72b5f58
#
_entry.id   1f87db9493dde0e1cf1da05cf72b5f58
#
_cell.length_a   1.000
_cell.length_b   1.000
_cell.length_c   1.000
_cell.angle_alpha   90.00
_cell.angle_beta   90.00
_cell.angle_gamma   90.00
#
_symmetry.space_group_name_H-M   'P 1'
#
loop_
_entity.id
_entity.type
_entity.pdbx_description
1 polymer ?
#
loop_
_entity_poly.entity_id
_entity_poly.type
_entity_poly.pdbx_seq_one_letter_code
_entity_poly.pdbx_strand_id
1 'polypeptide(L)'
;SAIYDSIETLEYKDGVLRVQKDGKYGLIDINGEEIVKPEYNSITTDGYYNEETKYEKAGYIVNVRTDNGYRYGYINYKNRQTLDTIYTNVKRITSLKDDETVYLITYKNGMAGVLKNGQTLIDNQYEDIDFDSENKIFVLQQNAKQGVYDLDGSMILPIQYENITFAGSYLNAEKDGKLLVFD
;
A
#
# COMPACT_ATOMS: atom_id res chain seq x y z
N SER A 1 -0.92 -18.69 -33.88
CA SER A 1 -1.59 -19.22 -32.67
C SER A 1 -1.70 -18.12 -31.65
N ALA A 2 -2.80 -18.03 -30.92
CA ALA A 2 -2.95 -17.07 -29.85
C ALA A 2 -1.86 -17.31 -28.78
N ILE A 3 -1.21 -16.22 -28.36
CA ILE A 3 -0.14 -16.29 -27.36
C ILE A 3 -0.75 -16.32 -25.95
N TYR A 4 -1.95 -15.72 -25.78
CA TYR A 4 -2.69 -15.60 -24.52
C TYR A 4 -4.07 -16.26 -24.62
N ASP A 5 -4.57 -16.77 -23.50
CA ASP A 5 -5.89 -17.37 -23.38
C ASP A 5 -6.99 -16.31 -23.40
N SER A 6 -6.71 -15.15 -22.79
CA SER A 6 -7.59 -13.98 -22.82
C SER A 6 -6.80 -12.66 -22.76
N ILE A 7 -7.42 -11.60 -23.26
CA ILE A 7 -6.92 -10.23 -23.19
C ILE A 7 -8.11 -9.36 -22.75
N GLU A 8 -7.91 -8.57 -21.70
CA GLU A 8 -8.94 -7.70 -21.12
C GLU A 8 -8.43 -6.28 -20.97
N THR A 9 -9.29 -5.31 -21.22
CA THR A 9 -9.01 -3.91 -20.87
C THR A 9 -9.17 -3.73 -19.36
N LEU A 10 -8.21 -3.06 -18.75
CA LEU A 10 -8.36 -2.58 -17.38
C LEU A 10 -9.24 -1.32 -17.35
N GLU A 11 -9.78 -0.97 -16.18
CA GLU A 11 -10.75 0.12 -15.99
C GLU A 11 -10.28 1.47 -16.55
N TYR A 12 -8.98 1.66 -16.70
CA TYR A 12 -8.37 2.90 -17.17
C TYR A 12 -7.84 2.73 -18.60
N LYS A 13 -8.23 3.64 -19.47
CA LYS A 13 -7.80 3.67 -20.89
C LYS A 13 -6.37 4.21 -21.03
N ASP A 14 -5.41 3.55 -20.44
CA ASP A 14 -4.01 3.99 -20.40
C ASP A 14 -3.08 3.16 -21.29
N GLY A 15 -3.66 2.32 -22.15
CA GLY A 15 -2.89 1.47 -23.04
C GLY A 15 -2.25 0.25 -22.39
N VAL A 16 -2.66 -0.10 -21.16
CA VAL A 16 -2.26 -1.34 -20.49
C VAL A 16 -3.41 -2.33 -20.52
N LEU A 17 -3.12 -3.55 -20.96
CA LEU A 17 -4.06 -4.65 -21.05
C LEU A 17 -3.65 -5.76 -20.08
N ARG A 18 -4.63 -6.37 -19.42
CA ARG A 18 -4.42 -7.57 -18.64
C ARG A 18 -4.54 -8.78 -19.54
N VAL A 19 -3.57 -9.67 -19.49
CA VAL A 19 -3.56 -10.93 -20.25
C VAL A 19 -3.61 -12.11 -19.30
N GLN A 20 -4.18 -13.22 -19.78
CA GLN A 20 -4.14 -14.49 -19.07
C GLN A 20 -3.45 -15.55 -19.94
N LYS A 21 -2.60 -16.34 -19.33
CA LYS A 21 -1.96 -17.51 -19.93
C LYS A 21 -1.79 -18.60 -18.88
N ASP A 22 -2.23 -19.81 -19.20
CA ASP A 22 -2.15 -20.98 -18.30
C ASP A 22 -2.73 -20.68 -16.90
N GLY A 23 -3.84 -19.94 -16.85
CA GLY A 23 -4.52 -19.54 -15.62
C GLY A 23 -3.79 -18.46 -14.80
N LYS A 24 -2.72 -17.86 -15.32
CA LYS A 24 -1.98 -16.78 -14.68
C LYS A 24 -2.18 -15.45 -15.42
N TYR A 25 -2.18 -14.36 -14.67
CA TYR A 25 -2.35 -13.01 -15.19
C TYR A 25 -1.01 -12.29 -15.33
N GLY A 26 -0.89 -11.52 -16.40
CA GLY A 26 0.19 -10.61 -16.71
C GLY A 26 -0.34 -9.30 -17.28
N LEU A 27 0.55 -8.40 -17.66
CA LEU A 27 0.24 -7.12 -18.29
C LEU A 27 1.04 -6.96 -19.59
N ILE A 28 0.39 -6.44 -20.62
CA ILE A 28 1.03 -6.01 -21.87
C ILE A 28 0.64 -4.56 -22.16
N ASP A 29 1.42 -3.90 -23.00
CA ASP A 29 1.02 -2.64 -23.58
C ASP A 29 0.09 -2.85 -24.80
N ILE A 30 -0.41 -1.73 -25.36
CA ILE A 30 -1.30 -1.75 -26.55
C ILE A 30 -0.60 -2.29 -27.80
N ASN A 31 0.73 -2.31 -27.86
CA ASN A 31 1.51 -2.87 -28.97
C ASN A 31 1.78 -4.37 -28.79
N GLY A 32 1.37 -4.94 -27.66
CA GLY A 32 1.59 -6.34 -27.28
C GLY A 32 2.95 -6.62 -26.63
N GLU A 33 3.67 -5.56 -26.23
CA GLU A 33 4.91 -5.72 -25.47
C GLU A 33 4.63 -6.10 -24.01
N GLU A 34 5.35 -7.11 -23.53
CA GLU A 34 5.19 -7.61 -22.16
C GLU A 34 5.70 -6.58 -21.13
N ILE A 35 4.80 -6.11 -20.27
CA ILE A 35 5.10 -5.26 -19.11
C ILE A 35 5.35 -6.14 -17.89
N VAL A 36 4.50 -7.15 -17.72
CA VAL A 36 4.51 -8.09 -16.58
C VAL A 36 4.18 -9.47 -17.11
N LYS A 37 5.04 -10.44 -16.81
CA LYS A 37 4.84 -11.84 -17.21
C LYS A 37 3.56 -12.40 -16.59
N PRO A 38 2.85 -13.32 -17.29
CA PRO A 38 1.74 -14.07 -16.72
C PRO A 38 2.20 -15.04 -15.63
N GLU A 39 2.32 -14.56 -14.41
CA GLU A 39 2.78 -15.35 -13.24
C GLU A 39 1.90 -15.16 -12.00
N TYR A 40 1.01 -14.17 -12.00
CA TYR A 40 0.16 -13.84 -10.86
C TYR A 40 -1.19 -14.55 -10.90
N ASN A 41 -1.76 -14.86 -9.73
CA ASN A 41 -3.12 -15.39 -9.62
C ASN A 41 -4.18 -14.29 -9.75
N SER A 42 -3.84 -13.06 -9.40
CA SER A 42 -4.63 -11.87 -9.77
C SER A 42 -3.76 -10.64 -9.91
N ILE A 43 -4.25 -9.72 -10.73
CA ILE A 43 -3.73 -8.35 -10.87
C ILE A 43 -4.93 -7.42 -10.77
N THR A 44 -4.95 -6.57 -9.76
CA THR A 44 -6.01 -5.59 -9.52
C THR A 44 -5.44 -4.19 -9.61
N THR A 45 -6.10 -3.33 -10.38
CA THR A 45 -5.69 -1.93 -10.48
C THR A 45 -5.85 -1.22 -9.14
N ASP A 46 -4.83 -0.49 -8.73
CA ASP A 46 -4.86 0.43 -7.62
C ASP A 46 -4.79 1.86 -8.16
N GLY A 47 -5.75 2.68 -7.79
CA GLY A 47 -5.88 4.06 -8.25
C GLY A 47 -6.55 4.92 -7.20
N TYR A 48 -6.55 6.22 -7.44
CA TYR A 48 -7.20 7.20 -6.59
C TYR A 48 -7.97 8.22 -7.41
N TYR A 49 -8.96 8.85 -6.77
CA TYR A 49 -9.75 9.89 -7.40
C TYR A 49 -9.03 11.24 -7.24
N ASN A 50 -8.81 11.92 -8.37
CA ASN A 50 -8.29 13.27 -8.47
C ASN A 50 -9.40 14.16 -9.06
N GLU A 51 -9.65 15.32 -8.46
CA GLU A 51 -10.74 16.22 -8.91
C GLU A 51 -10.52 16.76 -10.32
N GLU A 52 -9.27 16.97 -10.74
CA GLU A 52 -8.90 17.52 -12.05
C GLU A 52 -8.90 16.44 -13.14
N THR A 53 -8.28 15.29 -12.86
CA THR A 53 -8.06 14.21 -13.83
C THR A 53 -9.08 13.08 -13.71
N LYS A 54 -9.93 13.10 -12.67
CA LYS A 54 -10.96 12.12 -12.29
C LYS A 54 -10.37 10.91 -11.58
N TYR A 55 -9.77 9.98 -12.33
CA TYR A 55 -9.11 8.78 -11.78
C TYR A 55 -7.68 8.69 -12.25
N GLU A 56 -6.76 8.55 -11.32
CA GLU A 56 -5.36 8.30 -11.60
C GLU A 56 -4.95 6.92 -11.09
N LYS A 57 -4.17 6.22 -11.92
CA LYS A 57 -3.62 4.91 -11.59
C LYS A 57 -2.31 5.09 -10.84
N ALA A 58 -2.20 4.47 -9.67
CA ALA A 58 -0.97 4.44 -8.89
C ALA A 58 -0.16 3.17 -9.16
N GLY A 59 -0.84 2.04 -9.38
CA GLY A 59 -0.18 0.78 -9.63
C GLY A 59 -1.14 -0.40 -9.72
N TYR A 60 -0.60 -1.57 -9.38
CA TYR A 60 -1.34 -2.82 -9.37
C TYR A 60 -1.01 -3.61 -8.11
N ILE A 61 -2.04 -4.04 -7.39
CA ILE A 61 -1.90 -5.05 -6.35
C ILE A 61 -1.91 -6.41 -7.05
N VAL A 62 -0.87 -7.19 -6.82
CA VAL A 62 -0.71 -8.53 -7.40
C VAL A 62 -0.69 -9.58 -6.31
N ASN A 63 -1.10 -10.80 -6.62
CA ASN A 63 -0.95 -11.90 -5.68
C ASN A 63 -0.53 -13.20 -6.35
N VAL A 64 0.09 -14.06 -5.54
CA VAL A 64 0.38 -15.45 -5.87
C VAL A 64 -0.23 -16.37 -4.81
N ARG A 65 -0.66 -17.54 -5.21
CA ARG A 65 -1.13 -18.58 -4.30
C ARG A 65 0.05 -19.43 -3.84
N THR A 66 0.15 -19.62 -2.54
CA THR A 66 1.12 -20.50 -1.90
C THR A 66 0.39 -21.58 -1.09
N ASP A 67 1.10 -22.56 -0.53
CA ASP A 67 0.53 -23.57 0.36
C ASP A 67 -0.09 -22.95 1.63
N ASN A 68 0.41 -21.78 2.04
CA ASN A 68 -0.04 -21.03 3.21
C ASN A 68 -1.00 -19.87 2.86
N GLY A 69 -1.72 -19.96 1.73
CA GLY A 69 -2.66 -18.94 1.27
C GLY A 69 -2.04 -17.97 0.27
N TYR A 70 -2.71 -16.83 0.06
CA TYR A 70 -2.22 -15.82 -0.88
C TYR A 70 -1.11 -14.97 -0.28
N ARG A 71 -0.17 -14.56 -1.14
CA ARG A 71 0.83 -13.56 -0.86
C ARG A 71 0.69 -12.42 -1.86
N TYR A 72 0.78 -11.23 -1.36
CA TYR A 72 0.55 -9.99 -2.11
C TYR A 72 1.85 -9.24 -2.35
N GLY A 73 1.90 -8.58 -3.47
CA GLY A 73 2.93 -7.63 -3.86
C GLY A 73 2.31 -6.42 -4.53
N TYR A 74 3.14 -5.53 -5.03
CA TYR A 74 2.71 -4.30 -5.67
C TYR A 74 3.60 -3.97 -6.87
N ILE A 75 3.00 -3.49 -7.95
CA ILE A 75 3.72 -2.99 -9.13
C ILE A 75 3.37 -1.52 -9.28
N ASN A 76 4.36 -0.64 -9.16
CA ASN A 76 4.18 0.79 -9.36
C ASN A 76 3.91 1.08 -10.84
N TYR A 77 2.89 1.90 -11.13
CA TYR A 77 2.51 2.21 -12.50
C TYR A 77 3.57 3.03 -13.24
N LYS A 78 4.16 4.05 -12.60
CA LYS A 78 5.10 4.99 -13.25
C LYS A 78 6.46 4.34 -13.55
N ASN A 79 7.09 3.76 -12.55
CA ASN A 79 8.47 3.25 -12.66
C ASN A 79 8.57 1.73 -12.86
N ARG A 80 7.43 1.03 -12.92
CA ARG A 80 7.36 -0.44 -13.06
C ARG A 80 8.09 -1.20 -11.96
N GLN A 81 8.44 -0.54 -10.86
CA GLN A 81 9.06 -1.21 -9.73
C GLN A 81 8.11 -2.24 -9.13
N THR A 82 8.57 -3.47 -9.03
CA THR A 82 7.81 -4.59 -8.46
C THR A 82 8.24 -4.81 -7.01
N LEU A 83 7.26 -4.85 -6.12
CA LEU A 83 7.41 -5.33 -4.75
C LEU A 83 7.11 -6.82 -4.72
N ASP A 84 8.00 -7.60 -4.11
CA ASP A 84 7.86 -9.05 -3.99
C ASP A 84 6.54 -9.48 -3.35
N THR A 85 6.01 -10.62 -3.82
CA THR A 85 4.78 -11.23 -3.28
C THR A 85 5.07 -12.03 -2.00
N ILE A 86 5.48 -11.33 -0.95
CA ILE A 86 5.82 -11.91 0.36
C ILE A 86 4.88 -11.51 1.50
N TYR A 87 3.99 -10.55 1.24
CA TYR A 87 3.11 -9.98 2.25
C TYR A 87 1.79 -10.73 2.33
N THR A 88 1.19 -10.80 3.51
CA THR A 88 -0.17 -11.33 3.70
C THR A 88 -1.24 -10.32 3.32
N ASN A 89 -0.89 -9.03 3.31
CA ASN A 89 -1.72 -7.92 2.80
C ASN A 89 -0.84 -6.74 2.39
N VAL A 90 -1.33 -5.96 1.44
CA VAL A 90 -0.72 -4.69 0.99
C VAL A 90 -1.85 -3.68 0.80
N LYS A 91 -1.74 -2.51 1.42
CA LYS A 91 -2.70 -1.40 1.32
C LYS A 91 -1.94 -0.11 0.99
N ARG A 92 -2.29 0.54 -0.12
CA ARG A 92 -1.71 1.84 -0.47
C ARG A 92 -2.38 2.97 0.31
N ILE A 93 -1.60 3.95 0.70
CA ILE A 93 -2.09 5.20 1.26
C ILE A 93 -2.46 6.13 0.10
N THR A 94 -3.76 6.38 -0.08
CA THR A 94 -4.32 7.10 -1.23
C THR A 94 -4.53 8.59 -1.01
N SER A 95 -4.44 9.05 0.23
CA SER A 95 -4.78 10.42 0.64
C SER A 95 -3.63 11.44 0.53
N LEU A 96 -2.44 10.96 0.19
CA LEU A 96 -1.30 11.83 -0.09
C LEU A 96 -1.39 12.29 -1.55
N LYS A 97 -1.52 13.60 -1.77
CA LYS A 97 -1.63 14.22 -3.11
C LYS A 97 -0.31 14.21 -3.90
N ASP A 98 0.74 13.60 -3.38
CA ASP A 98 2.02 13.46 -4.06
C ASP A 98 2.00 12.19 -4.92
N ASP A 99 1.85 12.38 -6.23
CA ASP A 99 1.79 11.31 -7.23
C ASP A 99 3.11 10.57 -7.43
N GLU A 100 4.22 11.10 -6.93
CA GLU A 100 5.54 10.53 -7.11
C GLU A 100 5.93 9.57 -5.97
N THR A 101 5.37 9.77 -4.79
CA THR A 101 5.69 8.95 -3.62
C THR A 101 4.57 7.95 -3.31
N VAL A 102 4.90 6.68 -3.35
CA VAL A 102 3.98 5.59 -3.01
C VAL A 102 4.30 5.08 -1.61
N TYR A 103 3.34 5.23 -0.70
CA TYR A 103 3.38 4.62 0.63
C TYR A 103 2.47 3.40 0.67
N LEU A 104 2.99 2.28 1.16
CA LEU A 104 2.27 1.03 1.31
C LEU A 104 2.35 0.57 2.77
N ILE A 105 1.19 0.39 3.41
CA ILE A 105 1.12 -0.39 4.64
C ILE A 105 1.12 -1.87 4.23
N THR A 106 2.05 -2.62 4.77
CA THR A 106 2.25 -4.04 4.45
C THR A 106 2.11 -4.90 5.69
N TYR A 107 1.58 -6.09 5.53
CA TYR A 107 1.49 -7.07 6.61
C TYR A 107 2.32 -8.31 6.26
N LYS A 108 3.21 -8.68 7.16
CA LYS A 108 4.06 -9.88 7.02
C LYS A 108 4.14 -10.60 8.36
N ASN A 109 3.85 -11.91 8.35
CA ASN A 109 3.80 -12.73 9.56
C ASN A 109 2.88 -12.15 10.67
N GLY A 110 1.76 -11.54 10.28
CA GLY A 110 0.82 -10.92 11.20
C GLY A 110 1.24 -9.53 11.72
N MET A 111 2.38 -9.00 11.29
CA MET A 111 2.90 -7.71 11.73
C MET A 111 2.84 -6.68 10.61
N ALA A 112 2.45 -5.46 10.97
CA ALA A 112 2.37 -4.30 10.09
C ALA A 112 3.72 -3.57 9.98
N GLY A 113 3.97 -3.00 8.80
CA GLY A 113 5.10 -2.12 8.49
C GLY A 113 4.73 -1.18 7.35
N VAL A 114 5.61 -0.25 7.03
CA VAL A 114 5.41 0.73 5.95
C VAL A 114 6.57 0.70 4.97
N LEU A 115 6.24 0.72 3.69
CA LEU A 115 7.19 0.96 2.61
C LEU A 115 6.97 2.34 1.99
N LYS A 116 8.04 3.03 1.66
CA LYS A 116 8.08 4.26 0.87
C LYS A 116 8.81 3.98 -0.44
N ASN A 117 8.12 4.08 -1.56
CA ASN A 117 8.66 3.75 -2.89
C ASN A 117 9.32 2.37 -2.98
N GLY A 118 8.72 1.36 -2.32
CA GLY A 118 9.22 -0.01 -2.29
C GLY A 118 10.40 -0.27 -1.34
N GLN A 119 10.89 0.76 -0.65
CA GLN A 119 11.91 0.61 0.39
C GLN A 119 11.28 0.62 1.78
N THR A 120 11.83 -0.17 2.69
CA THR A 120 11.34 -0.22 4.08
C THR A 120 11.54 1.15 4.75
N LEU A 121 10.43 1.73 5.18
CA LEU A 121 10.38 2.93 6.00
C LEU A 121 10.19 2.57 7.48
N ILE A 122 9.25 1.67 7.74
CA ILE A 122 8.94 1.13 9.08
C ILE A 122 8.89 -0.39 8.93
N ASP A 123 9.69 -1.09 9.72
CA ASP A 123 9.77 -2.55 9.69
C ASP A 123 8.43 -3.22 10.06
N ASN A 124 8.17 -4.42 9.51
CA ASN A 124 7.02 -5.24 9.87
C ASN A 124 7.19 -5.85 11.27
N GLN A 125 6.90 -5.06 12.30
CA GLN A 125 7.06 -5.46 13.71
C GLN A 125 5.93 -4.97 14.62
N TYR A 126 4.98 -4.21 14.12
CA TYR A 126 3.87 -3.64 14.87
C TYR A 126 2.59 -4.45 14.67
N GLU A 127 1.72 -4.48 15.67
CA GLU A 127 0.43 -5.19 15.59
C GLU A 127 -0.49 -4.58 14.53
N ASP A 128 -0.49 -3.25 14.45
CA ASP A 128 -1.21 -2.50 13.43
C ASP A 128 -0.58 -1.14 13.17
N ILE A 129 -0.87 -0.57 12.00
CA ILE A 129 -0.49 0.78 11.60
C ILE A 129 -1.66 1.41 10.87
N ASP A 130 -2.14 2.52 11.39
CA ASP A 130 -3.09 3.40 10.72
C ASP A 130 -2.41 4.65 10.18
N PHE A 131 -3.00 5.23 9.15
CA PHE A 131 -2.54 6.49 8.58
C PHE A 131 -3.59 7.57 8.77
N ASP A 132 -3.23 8.61 9.51
CA ASP A 132 -4.01 9.84 9.61
C ASP A 132 -3.71 10.74 8.42
N SER A 133 -4.70 10.89 7.54
CA SER A 133 -4.54 11.63 6.28
C SER A 133 -4.55 13.15 6.47
N GLU A 134 -5.18 13.64 7.52
CA GLU A 134 -5.28 15.06 7.82
C GLU A 134 -3.94 15.58 8.37
N ASN A 135 -3.37 14.86 9.31
CA ASN A 135 -2.10 15.21 9.96
C ASN A 135 -0.86 14.63 9.25
N LYS A 136 -1.07 13.72 8.26
CA LYS A 136 -0.01 13.06 7.47
C LYS A 136 1.01 12.33 8.34
N ILE A 137 0.51 11.48 9.23
CA ILE A 137 1.31 10.71 10.19
C ILE A 137 0.83 9.26 10.24
N PHE A 138 1.71 8.40 10.74
CA PHE A 138 1.40 7.01 11.07
C PHE A 138 1.13 6.88 12.56
N VAL A 139 0.02 6.21 12.91
CA VAL A 139 -0.28 5.78 14.27
C VAL A 139 0.03 4.30 14.37
N LEU A 140 1.03 3.94 15.16
CA LEU A 140 1.51 2.58 15.32
C LEU A 140 0.96 1.98 16.61
N GLN A 141 0.56 0.71 16.55
CA GLN A 141 0.03 -0.03 17.69
C GLN A 141 0.94 -1.20 18.04
N GLN A 142 1.26 -1.34 19.31
CA GLN A 142 2.03 -2.46 19.88
C GLN A 142 1.66 -2.65 21.35
N ASN A 143 1.32 -3.91 21.75
CA ASN A 143 0.98 -4.26 23.14
C ASN A 143 -0.12 -3.37 23.75
N ALA A 144 -1.20 -3.14 22.98
CA ALA A 144 -2.30 -2.25 23.34
C ALA A 144 -1.86 -0.80 23.66
N LYS A 145 -0.71 -0.36 23.15
CA LYS A 145 -0.23 1.02 23.21
C LYS A 145 -0.03 1.57 21.81
N GLN A 146 -0.14 2.89 21.72
CA GLN A 146 0.01 3.64 20.47
C GLN A 146 1.20 4.60 20.56
N GLY A 147 1.78 4.88 19.39
CA GLY A 147 2.78 5.90 19.15
C GLY A 147 2.60 6.53 17.78
N VAL A 148 3.34 7.60 17.49
CA VAL A 148 3.18 8.40 16.28
C VAL A 148 4.51 8.55 15.57
N TYR A 149 4.49 8.35 14.25
CA TYR A 149 5.64 8.53 13.35
C TYR A 149 5.26 9.44 12.18
N ASP A 150 6.21 10.22 11.71
CA ASP A 150 6.03 11.07 10.54
C ASP A 150 6.19 10.31 9.21
N LEU A 151 6.04 11.02 8.08
CA LEU A 151 6.19 10.48 6.72
C LEU A 151 7.64 10.07 6.37
N ASP A 152 8.62 10.44 7.17
CA ASP A 152 10.01 10.02 7.00
C ASP A 152 10.40 8.87 7.94
N GLY A 153 9.42 8.35 8.70
CA GLY A 153 9.62 7.25 9.63
C GLY A 153 10.27 7.67 10.95
N SER A 154 10.33 8.99 11.22
CA SER A 154 10.85 9.50 12.48
C SER A 154 9.78 9.46 13.57
N MET A 155 10.16 9.04 14.75
CA MET A 155 9.26 8.94 15.90
C MET A 155 8.93 10.33 16.45
N ILE A 156 7.65 10.70 16.39
CA ILE A 156 7.09 11.92 17.02
C ILE A 156 6.74 11.62 18.49
N LEU A 157 5.97 10.54 18.72
CA LEU A 157 5.64 10.07 20.06
C LEU A 157 5.99 8.58 20.21
N PRO A 158 6.61 8.19 21.34
CA PRO A 158 6.90 6.78 21.59
C PRO A 158 5.64 5.96 21.81
N ILE A 159 5.71 4.64 21.57
CA ILE A 159 4.60 3.72 21.78
C ILE A 159 4.43 3.43 23.27
N GLN A 160 3.64 4.27 23.93
CA GLN A 160 3.39 4.16 25.38
C GLN A 160 2.02 4.69 25.82
N TYR A 161 1.20 5.18 24.87
CA TYR A 161 -0.10 5.77 25.16
C TYR A 161 -1.23 4.76 24.94
N GLU A 162 -2.26 4.79 25.79
CA GLU A 162 -3.44 3.95 25.66
C GLU A 162 -4.29 4.33 24.46
N ASN A 163 -4.35 5.64 24.18
CA ASN A 163 -5.14 6.18 23.08
C ASN A 163 -4.50 7.47 22.57
N ILE A 164 -4.54 7.64 21.25
CA ILE A 164 -4.09 8.85 20.55
C ILE A 164 -5.22 9.33 19.65
N THR A 165 -5.59 10.61 19.79
CA THR A 165 -6.61 11.25 18.96
C THR A 165 -6.15 12.63 18.52
N PHE A 166 -6.76 13.14 17.47
CA PHE A 166 -6.44 14.47 16.93
C PHE A 166 -7.64 15.40 17.06
N ALA A 167 -7.37 16.66 17.39
CA ALA A 167 -8.36 17.73 17.46
C ALA A 167 -7.78 18.96 16.75
N GLY A 168 -7.99 19.01 15.42
CA GLY A 168 -7.30 19.96 14.54
C GLY A 168 -5.79 19.70 14.55
N SER A 169 -4.97 20.72 14.85
CA SER A 169 -3.52 20.59 14.95
C SER A 169 -3.02 20.00 16.28
N TYR A 170 -3.91 19.78 17.26
CA TYR A 170 -3.52 19.22 18.54
C TYR A 170 -3.58 17.71 18.55
N LEU A 171 -2.55 17.09 19.11
CA LEU A 171 -2.49 15.66 19.36
C LEU A 171 -2.81 15.42 20.83
N ASN A 172 -3.84 14.64 21.11
CA ASN A 172 -4.24 14.23 22.45
C ASN A 172 -3.77 12.79 22.68
N ALA A 173 -3.02 12.54 23.73
CA ALA A 173 -2.53 11.22 24.08
C ALA A 173 -2.87 10.88 25.54
N GLU A 174 -3.50 9.73 25.76
CA GLU A 174 -3.85 9.24 27.09
C GLU A 174 -2.75 8.32 27.63
N LYS A 175 -2.31 8.58 28.85
CA LYS A 175 -1.34 7.76 29.57
C LYS A 175 -1.63 7.73 31.06
N ASP A 176 -1.75 6.53 31.63
CA ASP A 176 -2.02 6.30 33.06
C ASP A 176 -3.25 7.10 33.55
N GLY A 177 -4.31 7.11 32.73
CA GLY A 177 -5.57 7.83 33.00
C GLY A 177 -5.45 9.36 32.94
N LYS A 178 -4.36 9.89 32.38
CA LYS A 178 -4.14 11.33 32.18
C LYS A 178 -4.13 11.66 30.70
N LEU A 179 -4.83 12.74 30.34
CA LEU A 179 -4.79 13.30 29.00
C LEU A 179 -3.61 14.29 28.91
N LEU A 180 -2.76 14.05 27.92
CA LEU A 180 -1.66 14.93 27.51
C LEU A 180 -2.02 15.57 26.15
N VAL A 181 -1.71 16.84 25.98
CA VAL A 181 -1.99 17.58 24.75
C VAL A 181 -0.66 18.08 24.20
N PHE A 182 -0.43 17.81 22.92
CA PHE A 182 0.75 18.24 22.17
C PHE A 182 0.31 19.14 21.00
N ASP A 183 1.07 20.17 20.69
CA ASP A 183 0.89 21.15 19.60
C ASP A 183 1.98 20.99 18.53
#